data_dbd402bf1ea3047a138b37eecf992a4e
#
_entry.id   dbd402bf1ea3047a138b37eecf992a4e
#
_cell.length_a   1.000
_cell.length_b   1.000
_cell.length_c   1.000
_cell.angle_alpha   90.00
_cell.angle_beta   90.00
_cell.angle_gamma   90.00
#
_symmetry.space_group_name_H-M   'P 1'
#
loop_
_entity.id
_entity.type
_entity.pdbx_description
1 polymer ?
#
loop_
_entity_poly.entity_id
_entity_poly.type
_entity_poly.pdbx_seq_one_letter_code
_entity_poly.pdbx_strand_id
1 'polypeptide(L)'
;MSKIVAIGEPLIQFNAVTKGPLRHVHLFEKHIAGSEANFCVASTKIGHECTLIARVGKDEFGINIVEWLKGKGVNVNYIKFDNAPTGIYFIQRGYPVPNKSELIYYRRESAGSRLSVDDIDEKLIKEADLVHSTGITLAISKSAREAVFKAFNIARRISFDTNIRLKLWNKEEARIEILKLLRKVDSLITDYDDSKILFNEEDPDKCFKICSEIGVKTLIFKLGAKGAILYHEGSKYFAKSYQVPVEDPTGAGDALGAVTISLLLKNFDPEKAIKFGVAAASLIIMVRGDQENLPTIEEIEKFIQVFES
;
A
#
# COMPACT_ATOMS: atom_id res chain seq x y z
N MET A 1 -9.22 8.03 -17.84
CA MET A 1 -9.56 7.45 -16.53
C MET A 1 -9.37 5.95 -16.65
N SER A 2 -8.54 5.33 -15.80
CA SER A 2 -8.24 3.90 -15.87
C SER A 2 -9.02 3.14 -14.81
N LYS A 3 -9.26 1.85 -15.04
CA LYS A 3 -9.86 0.91 -14.09
C LYS A 3 -8.77 0.17 -13.34
N ILE A 4 -8.71 0.35 -12.03
CA ILE A 4 -7.74 -0.29 -11.14
C ILE A 4 -8.48 -1.30 -10.25
N VAL A 5 -7.92 -2.47 -10.06
CA VAL A 5 -8.40 -3.45 -9.08
C VAL A 5 -7.29 -3.69 -8.06
N ALA A 6 -7.59 -3.48 -6.78
CA ALA A 6 -6.70 -3.85 -5.69
C ALA A 6 -7.26 -5.06 -4.94
N ILE A 7 -6.37 -5.91 -4.43
CA ILE A 7 -6.73 -7.17 -3.75
C ILE A 7 -6.01 -7.21 -2.42
N GLY A 8 -6.75 -7.16 -1.30
CA GLY A 8 -6.14 -7.19 0.02
C GLY A 8 -7.10 -7.09 1.19
N GLU A 9 -6.56 -6.86 2.37
CA GLU A 9 -7.32 -6.79 3.63
C GLU A 9 -7.40 -5.36 4.16
N PRO A 10 -8.57 -4.70 4.09
CA PRO A 10 -8.82 -3.47 4.84
C PRO A 10 -8.97 -3.79 6.33
N LEU A 11 -8.49 -2.89 7.17
CA LEU A 11 -8.36 -3.07 8.62
C LEU A 11 -8.87 -1.85 9.37
N ILE A 12 -9.14 -2.05 10.67
CA ILE A 12 -9.27 -0.93 11.61
C ILE A 12 -7.93 -0.72 12.31
N GLN A 13 -7.46 0.53 12.28
CA GLN A 13 -6.33 1.01 13.05
C GLN A 13 -6.83 1.69 14.33
N PHE A 14 -6.25 1.32 15.47
CA PHE A 14 -6.37 2.05 16.72
C PHE A 14 -5.03 2.74 17.03
N ASN A 15 -4.98 4.04 16.82
CA ASN A 15 -3.78 4.84 17.04
C ASN A 15 -3.79 5.44 18.45
N ALA A 16 -2.78 5.11 19.25
CA ALA A 16 -2.66 5.62 20.60
C ALA A 16 -2.60 7.15 20.63
N VAL A 17 -3.49 7.80 21.38
CA VAL A 17 -3.49 9.27 21.53
C VAL A 17 -2.24 9.72 22.30
N THR A 18 -1.85 8.96 23.33
CA THR A 18 -0.66 9.25 24.14
C THR A 18 0.50 8.35 23.77
N LYS A 19 1.74 8.86 23.91
CA LYS A 19 2.97 8.07 23.81
C LYS A 19 3.15 7.20 25.04
N GLY A 20 3.75 6.01 24.87
CA GLY A 20 4.07 5.12 25.96
C GLY A 20 3.66 3.66 25.71
N PRO A 21 3.85 2.77 26.69
CA PRO A 21 3.46 1.37 26.57
C PRO A 21 1.95 1.22 26.44
N LEU A 22 1.50 0.41 25.50
CA LEU A 22 0.08 0.25 25.14
C LEU A 22 -0.80 -0.11 26.34
N ARG A 23 -0.26 -0.88 27.30
CA ARG A 23 -0.98 -1.28 28.55
C ARG A 23 -1.41 -0.11 29.44
N HIS A 24 -0.90 1.10 29.21
CA HIS A 24 -1.26 2.32 29.95
C HIS A 24 -1.96 3.37 29.07
N VAL A 25 -2.22 3.06 27.80
CA VAL A 25 -2.97 3.94 26.91
C VAL A 25 -4.47 3.73 27.13
N HIS A 26 -5.19 4.81 27.43
CA HIS A 26 -6.63 4.78 27.69
C HIS A 26 -7.47 5.24 26.49
N LEU A 27 -6.86 6.02 25.57
CA LEU A 27 -7.58 6.63 24.44
C LEU A 27 -6.89 6.30 23.13
N PHE A 28 -7.70 5.93 22.15
CA PHE A 28 -7.28 5.63 20.79
C PHE A 28 -8.14 6.37 19.78
N GLU A 29 -7.51 6.88 18.73
CA GLU A 29 -8.22 7.30 17.53
C GLU A 29 -8.43 6.09 16.63
N LYS A 30 -9.63 5.94 16.08
CA LYS A 30 -9.98 4.85 15.16
C LYS A 30 -9.90 5.35 13.74
N HIS A 31 -9.15 4.65 12.90
CA HIS A 31 -8.96 4.94 11.47
C HIS A 31 -9.22 3.71 10.63
N ILE A 32 -9.50 3.93 9.34
CA ILE A 32 -9.54 2.87 8.34
C ILE A 32 -8.15 2.75 7.72
N ALA A 33 -7.68 1.53 7.57
CA ALA A 33 -6.34 1.20 7.08
C ALA A 33 -6.37 -0.02 6.14
N GLY A 34 -5.20 -0.42 5.70
CA GLY A 34 -4.98 -1.53 4.79
C GLY A 34 -4.30 -1.02 3.52
N SER A 35 -3.12 -1.56 3.20
CA SER A 35 -2.25 -1.05 2.14
C SER A 35 -2.97 -0.96 0.79
N GLU A 36 -3.73 -1.98 0.41
CA GLU A 36 -4.48 -2.01 -0.84
C GLU A 36 -5.71 -1.08 -0.82
N ALA A 37 -6.33 -0.89 0.35
CA ALA A 37 -7.39 0.08 0.54
C ALA A 37 -6.84 1.51 0.44
N ASN A 38 -5.67 1.78 1.03
CA ASN A 38 -4.95 3.05 0.92
C ASN A 38 -4.61 3.35 -0.54
N PHE A 39 -4.11 2.34 -1.26
CA PHE A 39 -3.84 2.44 -2.71
C PHE A 39 -5.11 2.81 -3.50
N CYS A 40 -6.25 2.15 -3.22
CA CYS A 40 -7.53 2.47 -3.86
C CYS A 40 -7.96 3.90 -3.59
N VAL A 41 -7.97 4.35 -2.33
CA VAL A 41 -8.38 5.71 -1.98
C VAL A 41 -7.47 6.74 -2.65
N ALA A 42 -6.14 6.54 -2.62
CA ALA A 42 -5.21 7.43 -3.29
C ALA A 42 -5.46 7.47 -4.81
N SER A 43 -5.69 6.32 -5.45
CA SER A 43 -5.96 6.25 -6.88
C SER A 43 -7.28 6.94 -7.28
N THR A 44 -8.33 6.85 -6.45
CA THR A 44 -9.59 7.58 -6.69
C THR A 44 -9.39 9.09 -6.55
N LYS A 45 -8.57 9.55 -5.59
CA LYS A 45 -8.21 10.96 -5.44
C LYS A 45 -7.45 11.53 -6.65
N ILE A 46 -6.66 10.68 -7.32
CA ILE A 46 -5.97 11.03 -8.56
C ILE A 46 -6.89 10.95 -9.79
N GLY A 47 -8.14 10.46 -9.62
CA GLY A 47 -9.17 10.44 -10.67
C GLY A 47 -9.19 9.15 -11.50
N HIS A 48 -8.91 8.01 -10.91
CA HIS A 48 -9.15 6.67 -11.46
C HIS A 48 -10.38 6.02 -10.83
N GLU A 49 -10.92 4.99 -11.47
CA GLU A 49 -11.88 4.07 -10.86
C GLU A 49 -11.09 2.97 -10.14
N CYS A 50 -11.24 2.84 -8.82
CA CYS A 50 -10.61 1.75 -8.09
C CYS A 50 -11.65 0.83 -7.45
N THR A 51 -11.51 -0.47 -7.68
CA THR A 51 -12.31 -1.54 -7.07
C THR A 51 -11.44 -2.30 -6.08
N LEU A 52 -11.95 -2.50 -4.87
CA LEU A 52 -11.27 -3.34 -3.87
C LEU A 52 -11.94 -4.71 -3.79
N ILE A 53 -11.15 -5.78 -4.01
CA ILE A 53 -11.53 -7.17 -3.71
C ILE A 53 -11.02 -7.49 -2.31
N ALA A 54 -11.94 -7.76 -1.37
CA ALA A 54 -11.61 -7.97 0.03
C ALA A 54 -12.66 -8.80 0.76
N ARG A 55 -12.36 -9.19 2.00
CA ARG A 55 -13.35 -9.65 2.97
C ARG A 55 -13.25 -8.84 4.26
N VAL A 56 -14.40 -8.55 4.86
CA VAL A 56 -14.55 -7.89 6.17
C VAL A 56 -15.53 -8.69 7.04
N GLY A 57 -15.46 -8.52 8.33
CA GLY A 57 -16.39 -9.18 9.26
C GLY A 57 -17.81 -8.64 9.12
N LYS A 58 -18.81 -9.50 9.48
CA LYS A 58 -20.20 -9.08 9.72
C LYS A 58 -20.31 -8.39 11.08
N ASP A 59 -19.49 -7.35 11.28
CA ASP A 59 -19.41 -6.59 12.52
C ASP A 59 -19.40 -5.08 12.23
N GLU A 60 -19.50 -4.26 13.26
CA GLU A 60 -19.53 -2.80 13.14
C GLU A 60 -18.26 -2.23 12.46
N PHE A 61 -17.12 -2.91 12.58
CA PHE A 61 -15.88 -2.50 11.95
C PHE A 61 -15.91 -2.77 10.44
N GLY A 62 -16.41 -3.93 10.02
CA GLY A 62 -16.57 -4.27 8.61
C GLY A 62 -17.56 -3.33 7.91
N ILE A 63 -18.70 -3.02 8.56
CA ILE A 63 -19.68 -2.06 8.07
C ILE A 63 -19.02 -0.69 7.91
N ASN A 64 -18.30 -0.22 8.93
CA ASN A 64 -17.62 1.08 8.89
C ASN A 64 -16.57 1.17 7.78
N ILE A 65 -15.79 0.11 7.54
CA ILE A 65 -14.82 0.05 6.43
C ILE A 65 -15.52 0.24 5.09
N VAL A 66 -16.62 -0.50 4.86
CA VAL A 66 -17.35 -0.44 3.58
C VAL A 66 -17.96 0.94 3.35
N GLU A 67 -18.60 1.54 4.38
CA GLU A 67 -19.18 2.88 4.30
C GLU A 67 -18.11 3.95 4.04
N TRP A 68 -16.98 3.88 4.75
CA TRP A 68 -15.86 4.81 4.58
C TRP A 68 -15.28 4.75 3.16
N LEU A 69 -14.93 3.55 2.69
CA LEU A 69 -14.33 3.36 1.36
C LEU A 69 -15.29 3.78 0.25
N LYS A 70 -16.59 3.47 0.39
CA LYS A 70 -17.64 3.96 -0.52
C LYS A 70 -17.71 5.50 -0.53
N GLY A 71 -17.64 6.13 0.65
CA GLY A 71 -17.60 7.58 0.80
C GLY A 71 -16.37 8.24 0.16
N LYS A 72 -15.25 7.49 0.03
CA LYS A 72 -14.04 7.92 -0.68
C LYS A 72 -14.05 7.62 -2.18
N GLY A 73 -15.15 7.08 -2.72
CA GLY A 73 -15.31 6.79 -4.14
C GLY A 73 -14.74 5.44 -4.59
N VAL A 74 -14.32 4.57 -3.66
CA VAL A 74 -13.89 3.21 -3.98
C VAL A 74 -15.10 2.35 -4.32
N ASN A 75 -15.01 1.54 -5.38
CA ASN A 75 -16.01 0.53 -5.67
C ASN A 75 -15.86 -0.65 -4.69
N VAL A 76 -16.83 -0.77 -3.78
CA VAL A 76 -16.88 -1.76 -2.69
C VAL A 76 -17.75 -2.98 -3.00
N ASN A 77 -18.28 -3.11 -4.23
CA ASN A 77 -19.20 -4.20 -4.59
C ASN A 77 -18.55 -5.59 -4.56
N TYR A 78 -17.22 -5.65 -4.49
CA TYR A 78 -16.43 -6.86 -4.40
C TYR A 78 -15.84 -7.09 -2.99
N ILE A 79 -16.33 -6.34 -2.00
CA ILE A 79 -16.03 -6.60 -0.58
C ILE A 79 -17.11 -7.54 -0.05
N LYS A 80 -16.73 -8.74 0.39
CA LYS A 80 -17.63 -9.72 0.96
C LYS A 80 -17.61 -9.67 2.49
N PHE A 81 -18.79 -9.79 3.09
CA PHE A 81 -18.92 -9.96 4.52
C PHE A 81 -18.74 -11.43 4.92
N ASP A 82 -17.90 -11.68 5.92
CA ASP A 82 -17.60 -13.01 6.47
C ASP A 82 -18.03 -13.12 7.95
N ASN A 83 -18.19 -14.35 8.45
CA ASN A 83 -18.51 -14.58 9.86
C ASN A 83 -17.29 -14.44 10.79
N ALA A 84 -16.07 -14.42 10.23
CA ALA A 84 -14.87 -14.10 10.99
C ALA A 84 -14.82 -12.61 11.30
N PRO A 85 -14.11 -12.19 12.38
CA PRO A 85 -14.02 -10.79 12.75
C PRO A 85 -13.22 -9.96 11.72
N THR A 86 -13.53 -8.68 11.65
CA THR A 86 -12.68 -7.71 10.93
C THR A 86 -11.32 -7.64 11.60
N GLY A 87 -10.25 -7.65 10.80
CA GLY A 87 -8.88 -7.49 11.31
C GLY A 87 -8.66 -6.09 11.89
N ILE A 88 -7.94 -6.02 13.01
CA ILE A 88 -7.57 -4.76 13.65
C ILE A 88 -6.08 -4.73 13.99
N TYR A 89 -5.53 -3.54 14.17
CA TYR A 89 -4.22 -3.37 14.78
C TYR A 89 -4.14 -2.10 15.61
N PHE A 90 -3.19 -2.09 16.54
CA PHE A 90 -2.89 -0.94 17.38
C PHE A 90 -1.54 -0.34 16.98
N ILE A 91 -1.44 0.99 17.08
CA ILE A 91 -0.18 1.70 17.00
C ILE A 91 0.22 2.14 18.41
N GLN A 92 1.31 1.56 18.91
CA GLN A 92 2.00 1.99 20.11
C GLN A 92 3.02 3.05 19.73
N ARG A 93 2.94 4.25 20.32
CA ARG A 93 3.75 5.39 19.93
C ARG A 93 4.90 5.64 20.90
N GLY A 94 6.11 5.87 20.35
CA GLY A 94 7.28 6.35 21.10
C GLY A 94 7.76 5.45 22.24
N TYR A 95 7.50 4.15 22.20
CA TYR A 95 7.91 3.18 23.21
C TYR A 95 8.19 1.80 22.57
N PRO A 96 9.24 1.06 22.99
CA PRO A 96 10.28 1.49 23.93
C PRO A 96 11.30 2.45 23.32
N VAL A 97 11.25 2.66 22.00
CA VAL A 97 12.17 3.55 21.28
C VAL A 97 11.49 4.89 21.02
N PRO A 98 12.04 6.02 21.52
CA PRO A 98 11.51 7.34 21.24
C PRO A 98 11.37 7.60 19.73
N ASN A 99 10.30 8.29 19.35
CA ASN A 99 9.98 8.64 17.94
C ASN A 99 9.81 7.46 16.98
N LYS A 100 9.69 6.23 17.49
CA LYS A 100 9.26 5.06 16.70
C LYS A 100 7.89 4.59 17.14
N SER A 101 7.11 4.13 16.17
CA SER A 101 5.81 3.47 16.42
C SER A 101 5.96 1.97 16.22
N GLU A 102 5.21 1.21 17.00
CA GLU A 102 5.13 -0.24 16.87
C GLU A 102 3.70 -0.65 16.52
N LEU A 103 3.54 -1.45 15.47
CA LEU A 103 2.26 -2.01 15.06
C LEU A 103 2.03 -3.35 15.76
N ILE A 104 0.89 -3.50 16.44
CA ILE A 104 0.49 -4.70 17.16
C ILE A 104 -0.78 -5.25 16.51
N TYR A 105 -0.64 -6.37 15.79
CA TYR A 105 -1.72 -6.93 14.97
C TYR A 105 -2.63 -7.88 15.74
N TYR A 106 -3.94 -7.71 15.53
CA TYR A 106 -5.00 -8.64 15.92
C TYR A 106 -5.81 -8.98 14.65
N ARG A 107 -5.15 -9.68 13.71
CA ARG A 107 -5.70 -10.02 12.38
C ARG A 107 -5.57 -11.50 12.01
N ARG A 108 -5.07 -12.31 12.95
CA ARG A 108 -5.02 -13.76 12.75
C ARG A 108 -6.44 -14.30 12.64
N GLU A 109 -6.71 -15.11 11.61
CA GLU A 109 -8.03 -15.67 11.33
C GLU A 109 -9.13 -14.60 11.10
N SER A 110 -8.75 -13.37 10.74
CA SER A 110 -9.68 -12.31 10.35
C SER A 110 -10.45 -12.69 9.08
N ALA A 111 -11.53 -11.96 8.81
CA ALA A 111 -12.28 -12.07 7.57
C ALA A 111 -11.36 -11.89 6.34
N GLY A 112 -10.46 -10.91 6.37
CA GLY A 112 -9.48 -10.68 5.30
C GLY A 112 -8.55 -11.87 5.06
N SER A 113 -8.15 -12.61 6.11
CA SER A 113 -7.33 -13.80 5.97
C SER A 113 -8.05 -14.97 5.28
N ARG A 114 -9.38 -14.90 5.13
CA ARG A 114 -10.20 -15.89 4.40
C ARG A 114 -10.43 -15.53 2.94
N LEU A 115 -9.83 -14.45 2.45
CA LEU A 115 -9.80 -14.15 1.02
C LEU A 115 -9.29 -15.37 0.24
N SER A 116 -9.95 -15.71 -0.86
CA SER A 116 -9.69 -16.95 -1.60
C SER A 116 -9.86 -16.78 -3.11
N VAL A 117 -9.51 -17.80 -3.86
CA VAL A 117 -9.68 -17.84 -5.32
C VAL A 117 -11.12 -17.64 -5.77
N ASP A 118 -12.11 -17.95 -4.92
CA ASP A 118 -13.54 -17.77 -5.20
C ASP A 118 -14.00 -16.30 -5.10
N ASP A 119 -13.15 -15.42 -4.58
CA ASP A 119 -13.41 -13.98 -4.53
C ASP A 119 -12.94 -13.27 -5.80
N ILE A 120 -12.15 -13.94 -6.63
CA ILE A 120 -11.57 -13.36 -7.84
C ILE A 120 -12.55 -13.51 -9.01
N ASP A 121 -13.17 -12.39 -9.37
CA ASP A 121 -13.97 -12.27 -10.59
C ASP A 121 -13.02 -12.09 -11.79
N GLU A 122 -12.92 -13.11 -12.63
CA GLU A 122 -12.00 -13.13 -13.77
C GLU A 122 -12.33 -12.07 -14.81
N LYS A 123 -13.62 -11.73 -14.99
CA LYS A 123 -14.03 -10.68 -15.91
C LYS A 123 -13.54 -9.32 -15.45
N LEU A 124 -13.75 -9.01 -14.16
CA LEU A 124 -13.25 -7.80 -13.55
C LEU A 124 -11.73 -7.66 -13.72
N ILE A 125 -10.98 -8.72 -13.44
CA ILE A 125 -9.51 -8.71 -13.57
C ILE A 125 -9.08 -8.52 -15.03
N LYS A 126 -9.73 -9.18 -16.00
CA LYS A 126 -9.42 -9.04 -17.43
C LYS A 126 -9.72 -7.64 -17.98
N GLU A 127 -10.73 -6.96 -17.43
CA GLU A 127 -11.13 -5.60 -17.83
C GLU A 127 -10.33 -4.50 -17.14
N ALA A 128 -9.59 -4.83 -16.08
CA ALA A 128 -8.75 -3.87 -15.36
C ALA A 128 -7.55 -3.43 -16.21
N ASP A 129 -7.24 -2.12 -16.15
CA ASP A 129 -6.02 -1.55 -16.72
C ASP A 129 -4.81 -1.83 -15.85
N LEU A 130 -5.03 -2.02 -14.53
CA LEU A 130 -4.01 -2.37 -13.54
C LEU A 130 -4.61 -3.22 -12.43
N VAL A 131 -3.90 -4.26 -12.02
CA VAL A 131 -4.19 -5.02 -10.79
C VAL A 131 -3.06 -4.80 -9.78
N HIS A 132 -3.42 -4.45 -8.55
CA HIS A 132 -2.48 -4.16 -7.46
C HIS A 132 -2.69 -5.08 -6.27
N SER A 133 -1.61 -5.52 -5.64
CA SER A 133 -1.59 -6.17 -4.32
C SER A 133 -0.25 -5.98 -3.64
N THR A 134 -0.12 -6.47 -2.41
CA THR A 134 1.11 -6.31 -1.63
C THR A 134 1.60 -7.62 -1.02
N GLY A 135 2.83 -7.61 -0.53
CA GLY A 135 3.40 -8.72 0.25
C GLY A 135 2.64 -9.00 1.54
N ILE A 136 1.91 -8.01 2.06
CA ILE A 136 1.03 -8.23 3.23
C ILE A 136 -0.06 -9.24 2.88
N THR A 137 -0.75 -9.08 1.75
CA THR A 137 -1.82 -10.00 1.34
C THR A 137 -1.30 -11.40 1.04
N LEU A 138 -0.07 -11.54 0.53
CA LEU A 138 0.57 -12.85 0.41
C LEU A 138 0.84 -13.51 1.77
N ALA A 139 1.09 -12.71 2.80
CA ALA A 139 1.50 -13.17 4.13
C ALA A 139 0.35 -13.55 5.05
N ILE A 140 -0.85 -12.94 4.87
CA ILE A 140 -1.97 -13.12 5.81
C ILE A 140 -2.54 -14.53 5.83
N SER A 141 -2.53 -15.24 4.67
CA SER A 141 -2.92 -16.65 4.59
C SER A 141 -2.51 -17.26 3.24
N LYS A 142 -2.50 -18.60 3.20
CA LYS A 142 -2.28 -19.35 1.96
C LYS A 142 -3.39 -19.08 0.93
N SER A 143 -4.66 -19.04 1.36
CA SER A 143 -5.80 -18.79 0.45
C SER A 143 -5.77 -17.39 -0.16
N ALA A 144 -5.41 -16.36 0.62
CA ALA A 144 -5.25 -15.00 0.11
C ALA A 144 -4.08 -14.92 -0.90
N ARG A 145 -2.97 -15.60 -0.63
CA ARG A 145 -1.85 -15.74 -1.56
C ARG A 145 -2.29 -16.39 -2.88
N GLU A 146 -3.01 -17.51 -2.83
CA GLU A 146 -3.54 -18.19 -4.01
C GLU A 146 -4.50 -17.28 -4.82
N ALA A 147 -5.32 -16.48 -4.14
CA ALA A 147 -6.19 -15.49 -4.78
C ALA A 147 -5.39 -14.44 -5.57
N VAL A 148 -4.32 -13.88 -4.98
CA VAL A 148 -3.43 -12.93 -5.67
C VAL A 148 -2.76 -13.60 -6.86
N PHE A 149 -2.22 -14.82 -6.71
CA PHE A 149 -1.60 -15.55 -7.82
C PHE A 149 -2.60 -15.81 -8.96
N LYS A 150 -3.85 -16.20 -8.65
CA LYS A 150 -4.91 -16.35 -9.65
C LYS A 150 -5.16 -15.04 -10.41
N ALA A 151 -5.34 -13.95 -9.70
CA ALA A 151 -5.60 -12.65 -10.31
C ALA A 151 -4.43 -12.18 -11.19
N PHE A 152 -3.19 -12.33 -10.71
CA PHE A 152 -1.99 -11.92 -11.45
C PHE A 152 -1.70 -12.81 -12.68
N ASN A 153 -2.23 -14.05 -12.71
CA ASN A 153 -2.18 -14.89 -13.90
C ASN A 153 -3.09 -14.38 -15.04
N ILE A 154 -4.11 -13.59 -14.72
CA ILE A 154 -5.14 -13.12 -15.64
C ILE A 154 -4.90 -11.65 -16.02
N ALA A 155 -4.33 -10.86 -15.11
CA ALA A 155 -4.14 -9.42 -15.23
C ALA A 155 -3.29 -9.04 -16.45
N ARG A 156 -3.62 -7.90 -17.07
CA ARG A 156 -2.87 -7.32 -18.20
C ARG A 156 -1.65 -6.53 -17.76
N ARG A 157 -1.76 -5.82 -16.64
CA ARG A 157 -0.69 -5.03 -16.01
C ARG A 157 -0.77 -5.19 -14.50
N ILE A 158 0.37 -5.36 -13.88
CA ILE A 158 0.48 -5.67 -12.46
C ILE A 158 1.38 -4.68 -11.76
N SER A 159 0.87 -4.12 -10.66
CA SER A 159 1.64 -3.38 -9.66
C SER A 159 1.72 -4.18 -8.37
N PHE A 160 2.88 -4.22 -7.76
CA PHE A 160 3.10 -4.93 -6.51
C PHE A 160 3.98 -4.11 -5.56
N ASP A 161 3.54 -3.92 -4.31
CA ASP A 161 4.41 -3.40 -3.24
C ASP A 161 4.91 -4.57 -2.39
N THR A 162 6.22 -4.71 -2.27
CA THR A 162 6.84 -5.79 -1.49
C THR A 162 6.36 -5.80 -0.06
N ASN A 163 6.27 -4.67 0.58
CA ASN A 163 5.64 -4.39 1.88
C ASN A 163 5.75 -5.57 2.87
N ILE A 164 6.99 -6.09 3.05
CA ILE A 164 7.28 -7.28 3.85
C ILE A 164 7.07 -6.98 5.32
N ARG A 165 6.25 -7.80 5.98
CA ARG A 165 5.98 -7.70 7.41
C ARG A 165 6.39 -8.97 8.12
N LEU A 166 7.62 -9.01 8.68
CA LEU A 166 8.16 -10.20 9.35
C LEU A 166 7.38 -10.64 10.61
N LYS A 167 6.39 -9.84 11.04
CA LYS A 167 5.40 -10.25 12.06
C LYS A 167 4.34 -11.22 11.49
N LEU A 168 4.21 -11.35 10.16
CA LEU A 168 3.21 -12.19 9.49
C LEU A 168 3.83 -13.48 8.92
N TRP A 169 5.05 -13.45 8.46
CA TRP A 169 5.80 -14.59 7.90
C TRP A 169 7.30 -14.47 8.13
N ASN A 170 8.05 -15.54 7.88
CA ASN A 170 9.50 -15.51 7.98
C ASN A 170 10.16 -15.01 6.67
N LYS A 171 11.44 -14.63 6.76
CA LYS A 171 12.18 -14.05 5.62
C LYS A 171 12.27 -14.99 4.42
N GLU A 172 12.48 -16.27 4.66
CA GLU A 172 12.67 -17.26 3.59
C GLU A 172 11.36 -17.48 2.83
N GLU A 173 10.23 -17.62 3.54
CA GLU A 173 8.91 -17.74 2.92
C GLU A 173 8.57 -16.47 2.13
N ALA A 174 8.79 -15.29 2.71
CA ALA A 174 8.58 -14.01 2.04
C ALA A 174 9.36 -13.95 0.71
N ARG A 175 10.65 -14.27 0.76
CA ARG A 175 11.54 -14.28 -0.40
C ARG A 175 11.06 -15.23 -1.49
N ILE A 176 10.78 -16.48 -1.13
CA ILE A 176 10.36 -17.50 -2.09
C ILE A 176 9.06 -17.11 -2.78
N GLU A 177 8.04 -16.70 -2.02
CA GLU A 177 6.71 -16.44 -2.57
C GLU A 177 6.67 -15.15 -3.40
N ILE A 178 7.37 -14.10 -2.97
CA ILE A 178 7.44 -12.86 -3.75
C ILE A 178 8.23 -13.07 -5.04
N LEU A 179 9.39 -13.76 -5.01
CA LEU A 179 10.19 -14.00 -6.22
C LEU A 179 9.44 -14.81 -7.29
N LYS A 180 8.57 -15.75 -6.89
CA LYS A 180 7.68 -16.46 -7.84
C LYS A 180 6.77 -15.50 -8.61
N LEU A 181 6.34 -14.42 -7.96
CA LEU A 181 5.38 -13.46 -8.49
C LEU A 181 6.04 -12.42 -9.40
N LEU A 182 7.30 -12.03 -9.10
CA LEU A 182 7.97 -10.88 -9.73
C LEU A 182 8.06 -10.98 -11.27
N ARG A 183 8.12 -12.18 -11.84
CA ARG A 183 8.15 -12.38 -13.31
C ARG A 183 6.89 -11.89 -14.02
N LYS A 184 5.83 -11.59 -13.28
CA LYS A 184 4.55 -11.08 -13.82
C LYS A 184 4.34 -9.62 -13.52
N VAL A 185 5.18 -9.04 -12.66
CA VAL A 185 5.04 -7.67 -12.16
C VAL A 185 5.62 -6.68 -13.15
N ASP A 186 4.80 -5.74 -13.60
CA ASP A 186 5.26 -4.63 -14.45
C ASP A 186 5.84 -3.49 -13.62
N SER A 187 5.20 -3.18 -12.47
CA SER A 187 5.59 -2.10 -11.58
C SER A 187 5.81 -2.62 -10.16
N LEU A 188 7.03 -2.54 -9.68
CA LEU A 188 7.43 -2.95 -8.33
C LEU A 188 7.65 -1.73 -7.45
N ILE A 189 7.14 -1.78 -6.22
CA ILE A 189 7.43 -0.82 -5.15
C ILE A 189 8.20 -1.58 -4.08
N THR A 190 9.34 -1.03 -3.64
CA THR A 190 10.18 -1.67 -2.61
C THR A 190 10.95 -0.63 -1.81
N ASP A 191 11.71 -1.08 -0.81
CA ASP A 191 12.64 -0.28 -0.02
C ASP A 191 13.92 -1.06 0.32
N TYR A 192 14.81 -0.46 1.12
CA TYR A 192 16.09 -1.06 1.50
C TYR A 192 15.93 -2.41 2.22
N ASP A 193 15.03 -2.48 3.22
CA ASP A 193 14.87 -3.67 4.05
C ASP A 193 14.28 -4.83 3.22
N ASP A 194 13.28 -4.53 2.42
CA ASP A 194 12.60 -5.50 1.56
C ASP A 194 13.53 -6.00 0.44
N SER A 195 14.27 -5.10 -0.22
CA SER A 195 15.21 -5.46 -1.28
C SER A 195 16.35 -6.32 -0.76
N LYS A 196 16.82 -6.06 0.45
CA LYS A 196 17.81 -6.91 1.13
C LYS A 196 17.28 -8.33 1.35
N ILE A 197 16.01 -8.46 1.74
CA ILE A 197 15.39 -9.79 1.93
C ILE A 197 15.26 -10.50 0.58
N LEU A 198 14.80 -9.81 -0.44
CA LEU A 198 14.49 -10.42 -1.74
C LEU A 198 15.74 -10.73 -2.57
N PHE A 199 16.63 -9.76 -2.69
CA PHE A 199 17.74 -9.78 -3.64
C PHE A 199 19.11 -9.89 -2.98
N ASN A 200 19.19 -9.81 -1.63
CA ASN A 200 20.42 -9.63 -0.87
C ASN A 200 21.21 -8.40 -1.34
N GLU A 201 20.50 -7.34 -1.74
CA GLU A 201 21.04 -6.10 -2.27
C GLU A 201 20.26 -4.91 -1.72
N GLU A 202 20.96 -3.83 -1.39
CA GLU A 202 20.37 -2.58 -0.87
C GLU A 202 20.62 -1.39 -1.80
N ASP A 203 21.54 -1.54 -2.76
CA ASP A 203 21.81 -0.48 -3.74
C ASP A 203 20.66 -0.38 -4.76
N PRO A 204 19.99 0.79 -4.88
CA PRO A 204 18.84 0.93 -5.77
C PRO A 204 19.13 0.65 -7.25
N ASP A 205 20.33 1.01 -7.74
CA ASP A 205 20.69 0.81 -9.14
C ASP A 205 20.92 -0.68 -9.44
N LYS A 206 21.53 -1.40 -8.51
CA LYS A 206 21.69 -2.86 -8.61
C LYS A 206 20.37 -3.60 -8.47
N CYS A 207 19.50 -3.15 -7.54
CA CYS A 207 18.15 -3.69 -7.40
C CYS A 207 17.36 -3.50 -8.70
N PHE A 208 17.44 -2.33 -9.33
CA PHE A 208 16.78 -2.09 -10.62
C PHE A 208 17.31 -3.02 -11.71
N LYS A 209 18.62 -3.25 -11.78
CA LYS A 209 19.20 -4.18 -12.74
C LYS A 209 18.65 -5.59 -12.57
N ILE A 210 18.60 -6.11 -11.34
CA ILE A 210 18.01 -7.41 -11.03
C ILE A 210 16.52 -7.45 -11.45
N CYS A 211 15.75 -6.42 -11.09
CA CYS A 211 14.33 -6.31 -11.42
C CYS A 211 14.11 -6.28 -12.94
N SER A 212 14.91 -5.52 -13.67
CA SER A 212 14.86 -5.42 -15.13
C SER A 212 15.15 -6.77 -15.81
N GLU A 213 16.13 -7.53 -15.33
CA GLU A 213 16.45 -8.88 -15.83
C GLU A 213 15.30 -9.87 -15.60
N ILE A 214 14.48 -9.66 -14.57
CA ILE A 214 13.27 -10.45 -14.28
C ILE A 214 12.09 -10.04 -15.18
N GLY A 215 12.08 -8.80 -15.71
CA GLY A 215 11.03 -8.26 -16.57
C GLY A 215 10.24 -7.10 -15.98
N VAL A 216 10.59 -6.61 -14.80
CA VAL A 216 9.98 -5.42 -14.18
C VAL A 216 10.39 -4.18 -14.98
N LYS A 217 9.39 -3.40 -15.45
CA LYS A 217 9.60 -2.20 -16.27
C LYS A 217 9.71 -0.92 -15.46
N THR A 218 9.05 -0.91 -14.29
CA THR A 218 8.98 0.25 -13.40
C THR A 218 9.36 -0.20 -11.99
N LEU A 219 10.36 0.47 -11.39
CA LEU A 219 10.71 0.27 -9.98
C LEU A 219 10.59 1.59 -9.24
N ILE A 220 9.77 1.61 -8.19
CA ILE A 220 9.73 2.70 -7.20
C ILE A 220 10.52 2.21 -5.98
N PHE A 221 11.67 2.84 -5.73
CA PHE A 221 12.50 2.52 -4.59
C PHE A 221 12.36 3.60 -3.51
N LYS A 222 11.74 3.23 -2.39
CA LYS A 222 11.48 4.12 -1.25
C LYS A 222 12.77 4.31 -0.44
N LEU A 223 13.17 5.56 -0.20
CA LEU A 223 14.38 5.92 0.54
C LEU A 223 14.09 6.49 1.95
N GLY A 224 12.86 6.29 2.44
CA GLY A 224 12.39 6.86 3.70
C GLY A 224 12.45 8.38 3.70
N ALA A 225 13.04 8.99 4.73
CA ALA A 225 13.17 10.45 4.86
C ALA A 225 14.02 11.11 3.76
N LYS A 226 14.70 10.35 2.91
CA LYS A 226 15.46 10.91 1.78
C LYS A 226 14.61 11.13 0.52
N GLY A 227 13.41 10.55 0.45
CA GLY A 227 12.52 10.61 -0.71
C GLY A 227 12.38 9.28 -1.43
N ALA A 228 12.40 9.27 -2.76
CA ALA A 228 12.26 8.06 -3.57
C ALA A 228 12.96 8.17 -4.91
N ILE A 229 13.29 7.02 -5.50
CA ILE A 229 13.79 6.88 -6.86
C ILE A 229 12.74 6.14 -7.70
N LEU A 230 12.47 6.64 -8.88
CA LEU A 230 11.69 5.96 -9.91
C LEU A 230 12.63 5.56 -11.05
N TYR A 231 12.64 4.27 -11.35
CA TYR A 231 13.17 3.74 -12.61
C TYR A 231 11.98 3.41 -13.50
N HIS A 232 11.95 4.02 -14.68
CA HIS A 232 10.84 3.85 -15.61
C HIS A 232 11.36 3.89 -17.04
N GLU A 233 11.07 2.86 -17.83
CA GLU A 233 11.50 2.73 -19.24
C GLU A 233 13.00 3.01 -19.45
N GLY A 234 13.83 2.50 -18.54
CA GLY A 234 15.30 2.64 -18.62
C GLY A 234 15.86 3.96 -18.07
N SER A 235 15.01 4.92 -17.72
CA SER A 235 15.41 6.20 -17.14
C SER A 235 15.28 6.19 -15.62
N LYS A 236 16.09 7.03 -14.96
CA LYS A 236 16.11 7.17 -13.49
C LYS A 236 15.74 8.59 -13.10
N TYR A 237 14.77 8.71 -12.18
CA TYR A 237 14.29 9.97 -11.63
C TYR A 237 14.39 9.94 -10.11
N PHE A 238 14.78 11.04 -9.49
CA PHE A 238 14.86 11.15 -8.02
C PHE A 238 14.00 12.30 -7.54
N ALA A 239 13.20 12.05 -6.49
CA ALA A 239 12.47 13.08 -5.78
C ALA A 239 12.86 13.10 -4.31
N LYS A 240 13.33 14.26 -3.83
CA LYS A 240 13.69 14.48 -2.43
C LYS A 240 12.42 14.65 -1.59
N SER A 241 12.41 14.11 -0.34
CA SER A 241 11.29 14.32 0.56
C SER A 241 11.20 15.78 1.05
N TYR A 242 9.98 16.21 1.32
CA TYR A 242 9.68 17.50 1.90
C TYR A 242 9.85 17.42 3.44
N GLN A 243 10.41 18.48 4.03
CA GLN A 243 10.59 18.56 5.49
C GLN A 243 9.29 19.04 6.12
N VAL A 244 8.52 18.13 6.70
CA VAL A 244 7.24 18.41 7.35
C VAL A 244 7.22 17.84 8.77
N PRO A 245 6.35 18.34 9.66
CA PRO A 245 6.09 17.70 10.94
C PRO A 245 5.57 16.27 10.73
N VAL A 246 6.15 15.30 11.43
CA VAL A 246 5.73 13.89 11.35
C VAL A 246 4.90 13.54 12.58
N GLU A 247 3.61 13.32 12.36
CA GLU A 247 2.69 12.82 13.40
C GLU A 247 2.58 11.29 13.35
N ASP A 248 2.38 10.71 12.16
CA ASP A 248 2.31 9.25 11.95
C ASP A 248 2.87 8.88 10.57
N PRO A 249 3.94 8.07 10.48
CA PRO A 249 4.51 7.67 9.19
C PRO A 249 3.74 6.56 8.46
N THR A 250 2.66 6.02 9.06
CA THR A 250 1.89 4.93 8.48
C THR A 250 1.16 5.40 7.21
N GLY A 251 1.08 4.54 6.19
CA GLY A 251 0.44 4.88 4.91
C GLY A 251 1.29 5.68 3.92
N ALA A 252 2.43 6.26 4.34
CA ALA A 252 3.30 7.06 3.46
C ALA A 252 3.78 6.31 2.22
N GLY A 253 4.20 5.04 2.39
CA GLY A 253 4.63 4.18 1.29
C GLY A 253 3.52 3.88 0.30
N ASP A 254 2.32 3.60 0.81
CA ASP A 254 1.14 3.33 0.00
C ASP A 254 0.74 4.57 -0.81
N ALA A 255 0.72 5.75 -0.20
CA ALA A 255 0.42 7.02 -0.86
C ALA A 255 1.44 7.33 -1.97
N LEU A 256 2.75 7.18 -1.68
CA LEU A 256 3.82 7.36 -2.66
C LEU A 256 3.63 6.46 -3.87
N GLY A 257 3.47 5.16 -3.64
CA GLY A 257 3.31 4.17 -4.71
C GLY A 257 2.05 4.41 -5.53
N ALA A 258 0.90 4.59 -4.85
CA ALA A 258 -0.40 4.79 -5.50
C ALA A 258 -0.43 6.04 -6.37
N VAL A 259 0.02 7.19 -5.85
CA VAL A 259 0.03 8.45 -6.60
C VAL A 259 0.98 8.38 -7.79
N THR A 260 2.21 7.87 -7.59
CA THR A 260 3.18 7.73 -8.69
C THR A 260 2.63 6.85 -9.80
N ILE A 261 2.12 5.65 -9.48
CA ILE A 261 1.60 4.71 -10.49
C ILE A 261 0.34 5.28 -11.15
N SER A 262 -0.56 5.91 -10.39
CA SER A 262 -1.78 6.53 -10.94
C SER A 262 -1.45 7.63 -11.95
N LEU A 263 -0.43 8.45 -11.69
CA LEU A 263 0.00 9.49 -12.60
C LEU A 263 0.68 8.92 -13.85
N LEU A 264 1.49 7.87 -13.72
CA LEU A 264 2.05 7.14 -14.87
C LEU A 264 0.96 6.53 -15.75
N LEU A 265 -0.12 5.99 -15.18
CA LEU A 265 -1.29 5.52 -15.92
C LEU A 265 -2.04 6.62 -16.67
N LYS A 266 -1.90 7.88 -16.24
CA LYS A 266 -2.39 9.07 -16.94
C LYS A 266 -1.39 9.64 -17.94
N ASN A 267 -0.27 8.98 -18.18
CA ASN A 267 0.83 9.44 -19.04
C ASN A 267 1.43 10.79 -18.59
N PHE A 268 1.47 11.04 -17.28
CA PHE A 268 2.24 12.17 -16.74
C PHE A 268 3.71 11.93 -16.95
N ASP A 269 4.46 13.03 -17.03
CA ASP A 269 5.92 12.98 -17.02
C ASP A 269 6.42 12.20 -15.78
N PRO A 270 7.35 11.24 -15.93
CA PRO A 270 7.80 10.38 -14.83
C PRO A 270 8.46 11.15 -13.68
N GLU A 271 9.19 12.23 -13.96
CA GLU A 271 9.81 13.06 -12.93
C GLU A 271 8.72 13.78 -12.11
N LYS A 272 7.69 14.32 -12.78
CA LYS A 272 6.53 14.90 -12.11
C LYS A 272 5.77 13.85 -11.32
N ALA A 273 5.59 12.64 -11.84
CA ALA A 273 4.87 11.56 -11.18
C ALA A 273 5.53 11.16 -9.85
N ILE A 274 6.85 10.93 -9.82
CA ILE A 274 7.54 10.57 -8.57
C ILE A 274 7.59 11.73 -7.58
N LYS A 275 7.75 12.96 -8.05
CA LYS A 275 7.71 14.17 -7.22
C LYS A 275 6.36 14.31 -6.51
N PHE A 276 5.26 14.07 -7.23
CA PHE A 276 3.91 14.10 -6.66
C PHE A 276 3.68 12.96 -5.67
N GLY A 277 4.20 11.75 -5.97
CA GLY A 277 4.16 10.63 -5.03
C GLY A 277 4.86 10.94 -3.71
N VAL A 278 6.04 11.55 -3.76
CA VAL A 278 6.79 11.98 -2.56
C VAL A 278 6.06 13.09 -1.81
N ALA A 279 5.44 14.04 -2.51
CA ALA A 279 4.63 15.08 -1.89
C ALA A 279 3.40 14.51 -1.18
N ALA A 280 2.70 13.55 -1.80
CA ALA A 280 1.59 12.85 -1.19
C ALA A 280 2.00 12.08 0.07
N ALA A 281 3.14 11.38 0.03
CA ALA A 281 3.71 10.73 1.21
C ALA A 281 4.04 11.73 2.33
N SER A 282 4.52 12.92 1.99
CA SER A 282 4.80 13.98 2.97
C SER A 282 3.52 14.56 3.58
N LEU A 283 2.45 14.67 2.81
CA LEU A 283 1.15 15.15 3.30
C LEU A 283 0.51 14.14 4.27
N ILE A 284 0.56 12.85 3.94
CA ILE A 284 -0.12 11.83 4.77
C ILE A 284 0.48 11.73 6.17
N ILE A 285 1.78 11.89 6.32
CA ILE A 285 2.47 11.74 7.62
C ILE A 285 2.23 12.90 8.60
N MET A 286 1.58 13.97 8.18
CA MET A 286 1.32 15.15 9.02
C MET A 286 0.12 14.96 9.96
N VAL A 287 -0.68 13.92 9.77
CA VAL A 287 -1.84 13.58 10.58
C VAL A 287 -1.79 12.11 11.00
N ARG A 288 -2.62 11.71 11.95
CA ARG A 288 -2.82 10.28 12.25
C ARG A 288 -3.79 9.66 11.27
N GLY A 289 -3.58 8.38 11.03
CA GLY A 289 -4.39 7.60 10.10
C GLY A 289 -3.81 7.52 8.70
N ASP A 290 -4.21 6.47 7.98
CA ASP A 290 -3.58 6.07 6.71
C ASP A 290 -4.22 6.74 5.48
N GLN A 291 -5.42 7.35 5.62
CA GLN A 291 -6.23 7.81 4.49
C GLN A 291 -6.78 9.24 4.66
N GLU A 292 -6.64 9.81 5.86
CA GLU A 292 -7.27 11.07 6.25
C GLU A 292 -6.74 12.24 5.42
N ASN A 293 -5.45 12.25 5.14
CA ASN A 293 -4.76 13.33 4.43
C ASN A 293 -4.28 12.93 3.02
N LEU A 294 -4.90 11.91 2.40
CA LEU A 294 -4.62 11.57 1.00
C LEU A 294 -5.08 12.70 0.07
N PRO A 295 -4.15 13.31 -0.71
CA PRO A 295 -4.43 14.51 -1.46
C PRO A 295 -5.00 14.26 -2.86
N THR A 296 -5.68 15.28 -3.42
CA THR A 296 -5.94 15.42 -4.85
C THR A 296 -4.72 15.97 -5.59
N ILE A 297 -4.76 15.98 -6.93
CA ILE A 297 -3.69 16.57 -7.75
C ILE A 297 -3.51 18.06 -7.41
N GLU A 298 -4.60 18.80 -7.27
CA GLU A 298 -4.58 20.25 -6.98
C GLU A 298 -3.98 20.54 -5.58
N GLU A 299 -4.27 19.68 -4.60
CA GLU A 299 -3.70 19.78 -3.26
C GLU A 299 -2.19 19.50 -3.27
N ILE A 300 -1.74 18.50 -4.05
CA ILE A 300 -0.32 18.22 -4.25
C ILE A 300 0.39 19.41 -4.91
N GLU A 301 -0.20 19.99 -5.96
CA GLU A 301 0.40 21.14 -6.66
C GLU A 301 0.55 22.35 -5.73
N LYS A 302 -0.48 22.67 -4.94
CA LYS A 302 -0.41 23.74 -3.93
C LYS A 302 0.67 23.47 -2.88
N PHE A 303 0.75 22.22 -2.39
CA PHE A 303 1.78 21.85 -1.42
C PHE A 303 3.19 22.04 -1.99
N ILE A 304 3.46 21.56 -3.19
CA ILE A 304 4.76 21.69 -3.85
C ILE A 304 5.13 23.16 -4.05
N GLN A 305 4.20 24.01 -4.46
CA GLN A 305 4.42 25.43 -4.68
C GLN A 305 4.93 26.14 -3.41
N VAL A 306 4.42 25.76 -2.23
CA VAL A 306 4.86 26.35 -0.94
C VAL A 306 6.31 26.01 -0.62
N PHE A 307 6.79 24.82 -1.00
CA PHE A 307 8.15 24.36 -0.71
C PHE A 307 9.19 24.74 -1.75
N GLU A 308 8.76 25.22 -2.94
CA GLU A 308 9.65 25.64 -4.03
C GLU A 308 9.66 27.16 -4.25
N SER A 309 8.85 27.89 -3.50
CA SER A 309 8.88 29.37 -3.42
C SER A 309 9.93 29.84 -2.40
#